data_48c1293c61ab4c579b2263ca30917fdd
#
_entry.id   48c1293c61ab4c579b2263ca30917fdd
#
_cell.length_a   1.000
_cell.length_b   1.000
_cell.length_c   1.000
_cell.angle_alpha   90.00
_cell.angle_beta   90.00
_cell.angle_gamma   90.00
#
_symmetry.space_group_name_H-M   'P 1'
#
loop_
_entity.id
_entity.type
_entity.pdbx_description
1 polymer ?
#
loop_
_entity_poly.entity_id
_entity_poly.type
_entity_poly.pdbx_seq_one_letter_code
_entity_poly.pdbx_strand_id
1 'polypeptide(L)'
;RRPPRSTLDRSAAASDVYKRQIMTSLFVTGTDTDVGKTCITASIVSHLSKRNVNVGVMKPFASGYKANADSVSDDVKILMKYSGISDPVDLVNPYFFEIPTSPYDACKQLNLEIDLSRVIDSYKQLVSIHDVVIVEGIGGIMTPISKNYFVSDLISDLQMNTIVVTGSKVGTVNHLMLTYQHAKEKNLCLNGFVINQNVSDGYESSNLKQQIIDLTEQTVYGTIPYQKSFNIESYIENFSNFVDISSLGFENT
;
A
#
# COMPACT_ATOMS: atom_id res chain seq x y z
N ARG A 1 33.46 -29.11 22.21
CA ARG A 1 33.00 -28.58 20.90
C ARG A 1 31.51 -28.84 20.78
N ARG A 2 30.69 -27.79 20.61
CA ARG A 2 29.25 -27.94 20.33
C ARG A 2 29.09 -28.46 18.88
N PRO A 3 28.22 -29.44 18.63
CA PRO A 3 27.95 -29.88 17.26
C PRO A 3 27.37 -28.73 16.41
N PRO A 4 27.61 -28.70 15.10
CA PRO A 4 27.04 -27.69 14.23
C PRO A 4 25.50 -27.82 14.22
N ARG A 5 24.78 -26.69 14.30
CA ARG A 5 23.32 -26.66 14.17
C ARG A 5 22.93 -27.30 12.84
N SER A 6 21.90 -28.14 12.88
CA SER A 6 21.42 -28.87 11.70
C SER A 6 20.91 -27.91 10.62
N THR A 7 20.94 -28.34 9.36
CA THR A 7 20.37 -27.59 8.23
C THR A 7 18.87 -27.36 8.39
N LEU A 8 18.16 -28.28 9.08
CA LEU A 8 16.74 -28.17 9.45
C LEU A 8 16.48 -27.00 10.41
N ASP A 9 17.34 -26.81 11.44
CA ASP A 9 17.19 -25.69 12.37
C ASP A 9 17.40 -24.34 11.69
N ARG A 10 18.31 -24.26 10.70
CA ARG A 10 18.52 -23.04 9.89
C ARG A 10 17.33 -22.74 8.96
N SER A 11 16.75 -23.78 8.37
CA SER A 11 15.57 -23.64 7.49
C SER A 11 14.32 -23.19 8.28
N ALA A 12 14.09 -23.77 9.47
CA ALA A 12 12.99 -23.37 10.35
C ALA A 12 13.15 -21.92 10.83
N ALA A 13 14.35 -21.53 11.27
CA ALA A 13 14.63 -20.16 11.70
C ALA A 13 14.45 -19.15 10.55
N ALA A 14 14.90 -19.48 9.33
CA ALA A 14 14.68 -18.64 8.15
C ALA A 14 13.18 -18.51 7.80
N SER A 15 12.41 -19.60 7.91
CA SER A 15 10.96 -19.59 7.72
C SER A 15 10.24 -18.72 8.75
N ASP A 16 10.67 -18.77 10.01
CA ASP A 16 10.07 -17.98 11.09
C ASP A 16 10.39 -16.47 10.94
N VAL A 17 11.62 -16.14 10.52
CA VAL A 17 12.01 -14.75 10.20
C VAL A 17 11.19 -14.24 9.04
N TYR A 18 11.07 -15.00 7.94
CA TYR A 18 10.26 -14.63 6.79
C TYR A 18 8.78 -14.43 7.14
N LYS A 19 8.18 -15.33 7.92
CA LYS A 19 6.81 -15.19 8.42
C LYS A 19 6.64 -13.93 9.28
N ARG A 20 7.60 -13.63 10.16
CA ARG A 20 7.56 -12.42 10.99
C ARG A 20 7.63 -11.15 10.15
N GLN A 21 8.49 -11.11 9.12
CA GLN A 21 8.59 -9.98 8.19
C GLN A 21 7.30 -9.77 7.36
N ILE A 22 6.65 -10.83 6.89
CA ILE A 22 5.34 -10.75 6.21
C ILE A 22 4.30 -10.18 7.16
N MET A 23 4.28 -10.57 8.43
CA MET A 23 3.32 -10.07 9.42
C MET A 23 3.52 -8.57 9.76
N THR A 24 4.72 -8.04 9.56
CA THR A 24 5.03 -6.60 9.79
C THR A 24 4.88 -5.76 8.53
N SER A 25 4.85 -6.37 7.34
CA SER A 25 4.64 -5.67 6.07
C SER A 25 3.18 -5.26 5.89
N LEU A 26 2.93 -4.17 5.15
CA LEU A 26 1.61 -3.57 5.02
C LEU A 26 1.25 -3.32 3.56
N PHE A 27 0.02 -3.68 3.18
CA PHE A 27 -0.55 -3.31 1.89
C PHE A 27 -1.45 -2.07 2.06
N VAL A 28 -1.20 -1.04 1.28
CA VAL A 28 -2.02 0.18 1.23
C VAL A 28 -2.89 0.13 -0.03
N THR A 29 -4.18 -0.12 0.15
CA THR A 29 -5.17 -0.02 -0.93
C THR A 29 -6.06 1.21 -0.75
N GLY A 30 -6.96 1.46 -1.67
CA GLY A 30 -7.90 2.57 -1.58
C GLY A 30 -9.32 2.16 -1.89
N THR A 31 -10.27 3.02 -1.54
CA THR A 31 -11.66 2.90 -1.99
C THR A 31 -11.82 3.29 -3.45
N ASP A 32 -10.86 4.05 -4.00
CA ASP A 32 -10.87 4.54 -5.38
C ASP A 32 -9.47 5.01 -5.82
N THR A 33 -9.35 5.49 -7.05
CA THR A 33 -8.22 6.29 -7.53
C THR A 33 -8.27 7.68 -6.86
N ASP A 34 -7.12 8.37 -6.77
CA ASP A 34 -6.96 9.74 -6.26
C ASP A 34 -7.46 10.00 -4.81
N VAL A 35 -7.65 8.93 -4.02
CA VAL A 35 -7.94 9.07 -2.58
C VAL A 35 -6.70 9.40 -1.74
N GLY A 36 -5.51 9.48 -2.35
CA GLY A 36 -4.25 9.86 -1.70
C GLY A 36 -3.41 8.71 -1.19
N LYS A 37 -3.54 7.49 -1.75
CA LYS A 37 -2.73 6.33 -1.38
C LYS A 37 -1.24 6.65 -1.31
N THR A 38 -0.69 7.27 -2.36
CA THR A 38 0.74 7.58 -2.48
C THR A 38 1.23 8.52 -1.39
N CYS A 39 0.43 9.54 -1.04
CA CYS A 39 0.77 10.46 0.07
C CYS A 39 0.77 9.73 1.42
N ILE A 40 -0.21 8.87 1.66
CA ILE A 40 -0.30 8.06 2.89
C ILE A 40 0.87 7.08 2.96
N THR A 41 1.14 6.34 1.88
CA THR A 41 2.26 5.39 1.81
C THR A 41 3.59 6.08 2.03
N ALA A 42 3.85 7.21 1.33
CA ALA A 42 5.06 8.00 1.49
C ALA A 42 5.23 8.53 2.92
N SER A 43 4.13 8.90 3.59
CA SER A 43 4.16 9.37 4.98
C SER A 43 4.52 8.25 5.96
N ILE A 44 3.94 7.04 5.77
CA ILE A 44 4.26 5.87 6.59
C ILE A 44 5.73 5.49 6.43
N VAL A 45 6.22 5.36 5.20
CA VAL A 45 7.62 4.97 4.96
C VAL A 45 8.61 6.03 5.44
N SER A 46 8.31 7.32 5.27
CA SER A 46 9.14 8.42 5.80
C SER A 46 9.21 8.38 7.33
N HIS A 47 8.10 8.09 8.00
CA HIS A 47 8.07 7.95 9.45
C HIS A 47 8.92 6.78 9.94
N LEU A 48 8.81 5.62 9.30
CA LEU A 48 9.59 4.43 9.63
C LEU A 48 11.08 4.65 9.37
N SER A 49 11.43 5.21 8.20
CA SER A 49 12.82 5.51 7.83
C SER A 49 13.48 6.49 8.81
N LYS A 50 12.77 7.54 9.26
CA LYS A 50 13.25 8.48 10.29
C LYS A 50 13.52 7.82 11.64
N ARG A 51 12.91 6.67 11.92
CA ARG A 51 13.14 5.85 13.12
C ARG A 51 14.22 4.77 12.91
N ASN A 52 14.96 4.86 11.80
CA ASN A 52 16.01 3.92 11.40
C ASN A 52 15.49 2.49 11.14
N VAL A 53 14.22 2.32 10.80
CA VAL A 53 13.69 1.06 10.28
C VAL A 53 14.15 0.90 8.84
N ASN A 54 14.70 -0.25 8.49
CA ASN A 54 15.05 -0.58 7.11
C ASN A 54 13.76 -0.93 6.34
N VAL A 55 13.10 0.10 5.79
CA VAL A 55 11.79 -0.01 5.12
C VAL A 55 11.94 -0.03 3.60
N GLY A 56 11.48 -1.11 2.97
CA GLY A 56 11.32 -1.21 1.52
C GLY A 56 9.95 -0.73 1.06
N VAL A 57 9.85 -0.33 -0.20
CA VAL A 57 8.57 0.03 -0.83
C VAL A 57 8.37 -0.74 -2.11
N MET A 58 7.09 -1.03 -2.44
CA MET A 58 6.70 -1.65 -3.69
C MET A 58 5.43 -1.01 -4.24
N LYS A 59 5.42 -0.70 -5.51
CA LYS A 59 4.26 -0.32 -6.32
C LYS A 59 4.16 -1.32 -7.47
N PRO A 60 3.52 -2.49 -7.27
CA PRO A 60 3.54 -3.58 -8.25
C PRO A 60 3.11 -3.16 -9.64
N PHE A 61 2.10 -2.30 -9.69
CA PHE A 61 1.52 -1.75 -10.91
C PHE A 61 1.40 -0.25 -10.80
N ALA A 62 1.90 0.47 -11.78
CA ALA A 62 1.69 1.89 -11.96
C ALA A 62 1.19 2.18 -13.38
N SER A 63 0.31 3.16 -13.52
CA SER A 63 -0.21 3.60 -14.81
C SER A 63 -0.26 5.13 -14.86
N GLY A 64 -0.10 5.70 -16.04
CA GLY A 64 -0.15 7.14 -16.26
C GLY A 64 0.74 7.59 -17.40
N TYR A 65 0.66 8.85 -17.76
CA TYR A 65 1.52 9.42 -18.79
C TYR A 65 2.95 9.62 -18.29
N LYS A 66 3.92 9.36 -19.14
CA LYS A 66 5.32 9.77 -18.87
C LYS A 66 5.38 11.28 -18.82
N ALA A 67 5.73 11.84 -17.68
CA ALA A 67 6.02 13.26 -17.58
C ALA A 67 7.38 13.64 -18.22
N ASN A 68 8.33 12.69 -18.29
CA ASN A 68 9.68 12.85 -18.84
C ASN A 68 10.19 11.53 -19.42
N ALA A 69 11.37 11.57 -20.07
CA ALA A 69 12.02 10.40 -20.67
C ALA A 69 12.36 9.25 -19.69
N ASP A 70 12.23 9.47 -18.38
CA ASP A 70 12.44 8.47 -17.35
C ASP A 70 11.23 7.52 -17.29
N SER A 71 11.49 6.23 -17.38
CA SER A 71 10.47 5.16 -17.37
C SER A 71 9.86 4.90 -15.98
N VAL A 72 9.79 5.89 -15.09
CA VAL A 72 9.35 5.75 -13.69
C VAL A 72 8.15 6.64 -13.42
N SER A 73 7.09 6.08 -12.84
CA SER A 73 5.90 6.85 -12.46
C SER A 73 6.21 7.84 -11.32
N ASP A 74 5.45 8.92 -11.23
CA ASP A 74 5.63 9.90 -10.16
C ASP A 74 5.34 9.29 -8.78
N ASP A 75 4.39 8.37 -8.67
CA ASP A 75 4.14 7.62 -7.43
C ASP A 75 5.41 6.90 -6.97
N VAL A 76 6.06 6.15 -7.85
CA VAL A 76 7.28 5.39 -7.53
C VAL A 76 8.41 6.32 -7.12
N LYS A 77 8.62 7.45 -7.83
CA LYS A 77 9.61 8.46 -7.46
C LYS A 77 9.38 9.00 -6.06
N ILE A 78 8.12 9.30 -5.72
CA ILE A 78 7.73 9.77 -4.39
C ILE A 78 8.05 8.70 -3.34
N LEU A 79 7.62 7.46 -3.55
CA LEU A 79 7.83 6.37 -2.60
C LEU A 79 9.33 6.13 -2.34
N MET A 80 10.14 6.04 -3.40
CA MET A 80 11.59 5.84 -3.29
C MET A 80 12.28 7.03 -2.60
N LYS A 81 11.89 8.27 -2.93
CA LYS A 81 12.44 9.48 -2.28
C LYS A 81 12.23 9.45 -0.78
N TYR A 82 11.02 9.13 -0.31
CA TYR A 82 10.67 9.23 1.11
C TYR A 82 11.00 8.00 1.94
N SER A 83 11.20 6.85 1.33
CA SER A 83 11.78 5.67 1.99
C SER A 83 13.30 5.77 2.11
N GLY A 84 13.95 6.52 1.22
CA GLY A 84 15.41 6.62 1.17
C GLY A 84 16.11 5.39 0.59
N ILE A 85 15.35 4.49 -0.06
CA ILE A 85 15.90 3.27 -0.68
C ILE A 85 16.58 3.59 -2.01
N SER A 86 17.52 2.71 -2.39
CA SER A 86 18.20 2.70 -3.69
C SER A 86 18.00 1.38 -4.45
N ASP A 87 16.93 0.67 -4.14
CA ASP A 87 16.58 -0.58 -4.82
C ASP A 87 16.35 -0.36 -6.32
N PRO A 88 16.61 -1.38 -7.16
CA PRO A 88 16.31 -1.31 -8.58
C PRO A 88 14.84 -0.95 -8.83
N VAL A 89 14.58 -0.02 -9.75
CA VAL A 89 13.22 0.45 -10.05
C VAL A 89 12.30 -0.69 -10.48
N ASP A 90 12.79 -1.64 -11.27
CA ASP A 90 12.03 -2.80 -11.72
C ASP A 90 11.73 -3.82 -10.61
N LEU A 91 12.44 -3.76 -9.48
CA LEU A 91 12.10 -4.48 -8.27
C LEU A 91 10.98 -3.78 -7.49
N VAL A 92 11.05 -2.45 -7.38
CA VAL A 92 10.04 -1.61 -6.73
C VAL A 92 8.75 -1.54 -7.54
N ASN A 93 8.86 -1.42 -8.86
CA ASN A 93 7.74 -1.29 -9.79
C ASN A 93 7.88 -2.24 -10.98
N PRO A 94 7.53 -3.52 -10.83
CA PRO A 94 7.60 -4.52 -11.89
C PRO A 94 6.85 -4.15 -13.17
N TYR A 95 5.72 -3.44 -13.06
CA TYR A 95 4.90 -3.06 -14.21
C TYR A 95 4.53 -1.58 -14.18
N PHE A 96 4.99 -0.86 -15.21
CA PHE A 96 4.54 0.50 -15.50
C PHE A 96 3.86 0.54 -16.88
N PHE A 97 2.66 1.11 -16.94
CA PHE A 97 1.88 1.28 -18.17
C PHE A 97 1.74 2.77 -18.49
N GLU A 98 2.13 3.19 -19.70
CA GLU A 98 2.05 4.59 -20.16
C GLU A 98 0.61 5.03 -20.49
N ILE A 99 -0.36 4.17 -20.25
CA ILE A 99 -1.79 4.42 -20.47
C ILE A 99 -2.46 4.54 -19.10
N PRO A 100 -3.17 5.66 -18.80
CA PRO A 100 -3.82 5.87 -17.50
C PRO A 100 -5.12 5.06 -17.39
N THR A 101 -4.98 3.75 -17.23
CA THR A 101 -6.09 2.82 -17.09
C THR A 101 -5.71 1.66 -16.16
N SER A 102 -6.61 0.69 -15.96
CA SER A 102 -6.30 -0.49 -15.18
C SER A 102 -5.24 -1.36 -15.88
N PRO A 103 -4.43 -2.14 -15.12
CA PRO A 103 -3.44 -3.05 -15.70
C PRO A 103 -4.03 -3.98 -16.75
N TYR A 104 -5.23 -4.52 -16.49
CA TYR A 104 -5.96 -5.38 -17.43
C TYR A 104 -6.24 -4.70 -18.77
N ASP A 105 -6.75 -3.48 -18.74
CA ASP A 105 -7.06 -2.75 -19.97
C ASP A 105 -5.79 -2.27 -20.69
N ALA A 106 -4.79 -1.80 -19.95
CA ALA A 106 -3.48 -1.45 -20.51
C ALA A 106 -2.84 -2.62 -21.25
N CYS A 107 -2.86 -3.82 -20.65
CA CYS A 107 -2.35 -5.02 -21.29
C CYS A 107 -3.09 -5.38 -22.57
N LYS A 108 -4.42 -5.23 -22.59
CA LYS A 108 -5.21 -5.43 -23.81
C LYS A 108 -4.85 -4.45 -24.93
N GLN A 109 -4.69 -3.17 -24.59
CA GLN A 109 -4.34 -2.14 -25.56
C GLN A 109 -2.91 -2.31 -26.09
N LEU A 110 -1.98 -2.75 -25.25
CA LEU A 110 -0.57 -2.92 -25.59
C LEU A 110 -0.21 -4.33 -26.07
N ASN A 111 -1.18 -5.25 -26.11
CA ASN A 111 -0.98 -6.67 -26.42
C ASN A 111 0.14 -7.30 -25.54
N LEU A 112 0.07 -7.02 -24.24
CA LEU A 112 0.99 -7.53 -23.22
C LEU A 112 0.27 -8.53 -22.31
N GLU A 113 1.05 -9.38 -21.64
CA GLU A 113 0.58 -10.23 -20.55
C GLU A 113 1.31 -9.91 -19.26
N ILE A 114 0.60 -9.98 -18.13
CA ILE A 114 1.18 -9.82 -16.80
C ILE A 114 1.61 -11.21 -16.31
N ASP A 115 2.89 -11.34 -16.01
CA ASP A 115 3.43 -12.46 -15.25
C ASP A 115 3.37 -12.12 -13.76
N LEU A 116 2.40 -12.70 -13.05
CA LEU A 116 2.23 -12.51 -11.61
C LEU A 116 3.41 -13.06 -10.81
N SER A 117 4.13 -14.07 -11.32
CA SER A 117 5.31 -14.59 -10.63
C SER A 117 6.39 -13.53 -10.47
N ARG A 118 6.57 -12.67 -11.48
CA ARG A 118 7.48 -11.52 -11.40
C ARG A 118 7.14 -10.58 -10.25
N VAL A 119 5.86 -10.30 -10.01
CA VAL A 119 5.40 -9.44 -8.91
C VAL A 119 5.68 -10.10 -7.56
N ILE A 120 5.32 -11.38 -7.42
CA ILE A 120 5.52 -12.15 -6.19
C ILE A 120 7.01 -12.30 -5.86
N ASP A 121 7.84 -12.58 -6.86
CA ASP A 121 9.29 -12.74 -6.66
C ASP A 121 9.98 -11.41 -6.34
N SER A 122 9.54 -10.29 -6.94
CA SER A 122 10.00 -8.96 -6.55
C SER A 122 9.67 -8.65 -5.09
N TYR A 123 8.43 -8.95 -4.65
CA TYR A 123 8.04 -8.79 -3.25
C TYR A 123 8.91 -9.63 -2.30
N LYS A 124 9.12 -10.92 -2.62
CA LYS A 124 9.99 -11.81 -1.82
C LYS A 124 11.43 -11.29 -1.71
N GLN A 125 11.98 -10.74 -2.81
CA GLN A 125 13.29 -10.13 -2.80
C GLN A 125 13.34 -8.91 -1.88
N LEU A 126 12.36 -8.00 -1.96
CA LEU A 126 12.27 -6.84 -1.06
C LEU A 126 12.17 -7.28 0.40
N VAL A 127 11.32 -8.24 0.73
CA VAL A 127 11.20 -8.80 2.10
C VAL A 127 12.52 -9.43 2.58
N SER A 128 13.35 -9.96 1.68
CA SER A 128 14.64 -10.57 2.06
C SER A 128 15.72 -9.56 2.45
N ILE A 129 15.58 -8.29 2.05
CA ILE A 129 16.58 -7.22 2.24
C ILE A 129 16.10 -6.07 3.14
N HIS A 130 14.79 -6.02 3.46
CA HIS A 130 14.19 -5.00 4.32
C HIS A 130 13.49 -5.64 5.53
N ASP A 131 13.43 -4.91 6.64
CA ASP A 131 12.72 -5.35 7.86
C ASP A 131 11.20 -5.25 7.69
N VAL A 132 10.75 -4.25 6.95
CA VAL A 132 9.34 -3.95 6.62
C VAL A 132 9.23 -3.63 5.15
N VAL A 133 8.19 -4.11 4.46
CA VAL A 133 7.87 -3.71 3.09
C VAL A 133 6.48 -3.12 3.05
N ILE A 134 6.35 -1.89 2.54
CA ILE A 134 5.05 -1.26 2.31
C ILE A 134 4.72 -1.39 0.82
N VAL A 135 3.62 -2.07 0.53
CA VAL A 135 3.13 -2.27 -0.85
C VAL A 135 1.97 -1.33 -1.11
N GLU A 136 2.07 -0.52 -2.14
CA GLU A 136 0.96 0.34 -2.58
C GLU A 136 0.24 -0.28 -3.78
N GLY A 137 -1.07 -0.50 -3.63
CA GLY A 137 -1.94 -0.96 -4.70
C GLY A 137 -2.24 0.09 -5.76
N ILE A 138 -2.87 -0.33 -6.86
CA ILE A 138 -3.39 0.55 -7.92
C ILE A 138 -4.91 0.62 -7.86
N GLY A 139 -5.48 1.84 -7.97
CA GLY A 139 -6.94 2.04 -7.90
C GLY A 139 -7.54 1.56 -6.57
N GLY A 140 -8.66 0.87 -6.65
CA GLY A 140 -9.34 0.23 -5.51
C GLY A 140 -9.11 -1.27 -5.45
N ILE A 141 -9.69 -1.92 -4.43
CA ILE A 141 -9.49 -3.35 -4.14
C ILE A 141 -9.95 -4.28 -5.27
N MET A 142 -10.95 -3.84 -6.05
CA MET A 142 -11.49 -4.56 -7.21
C MET A 142 -10.90 -4.10 -8.55
N THR A 143 -9.81 -3.33 -8.56
CA THR A 143 -9.13 -2.97 -9.80
C THR A 143 -8.60 -4.22 -10.49
N PRO A 144 -8.97 -4.48 -11.78
CA PRO A 144 -8.56 -5.69 -12.48
C PRO A 144 -7.09 -5.60 -12.91
N ILE A 145 -6.31 -6.59 -12.49
CA ILE A 145 -4.93 -6.81 -12.93
C ILE A 145 -4.94 -7.68 -14.18
N SER A 146 -5.76 -8.73 -14.18
CA SER A 146 -6.08 -9.54 -15.36
C SER A 146 -7.56 -9.90 -15.39
N LYS A 147 -8.04 -10.69 -16.36
CA LYS A 147 -9.46 -11.02 -16.54
C LYS A 147 -10.15 -11.56 -15.28
N ASN A 148 -9.46 -12.35 -14.48
CA ASN A 148 -10.00 -13.01 -13.28
C ASN A 148 -9.09 -12.81 -12.06
N TYR A 149 -8.28 -11.77 -12.06
CA TYR A 149 -7.34 -11.48 -10.98
C TYR A 149 -7.35 -9.98 -10.68
N PHE A 150 -7.63 -9.64 -9.45
CA PHE A 150 -7.86 -8.28 -8.95
C PHE A 150 -6.81 -7.91 -7.89
N VAL A 151 -6.78 -6.66 -7.48
CA VAL A 151 -5.91 -6.21 -6.37
C VAL A 151 -6.17 -7.02 -5.10
N SER A 152 -7.42 -7.41 -4.83
CA SER A 152 -7.78 -8.27 -3.69
C SER A 152 -7.10 -9.65 -3.75
N ASP A 153 -6.96 -10.23 -4.95
CA ASP A 153 -6.30 -11.51 -5.11
C ASP A 153 -4.80 -11.38 -4.87
N LEU A 154 -4.18 -10.28 -5.33
CA LEU A 154 -2.78 -9.99 -5.03
C LEU A 154 -2.53 -9.84 -3.52
N ILE A 155 -3.41 -9.11 -2.80
CA ILE A 155 -3.33 -8.99 -1.33
C ILE A 155 -3.37 -10.37 -0.67
N SER A 156 -4.28 -11.24 -1.13
CA SER A 156 -4.42 -12.60 -0.63
C SER A 156 -3.18 -13.45 -0.89
N ASP A 157 -2.62 -13.40 -2.11
CA ASP A 157 -1.43 -14.16 -2.49
C ASP A 157 -0.18 -13.71 -1.73
N LEU A 158 -0.05 -12.41 -1.46
CA LEU A 158 1.02 -11.84 -0.65
C LEU A 158 0.80 -12.04 0.86
N GLN A 159 -0.38 -12.48 1.29
CA GLN A 159 -0.77 -12.70 2.69
C GLN A 159 -0.51 -11.48 3.60
N MET A 160 -0.82 -10.29 3.10
CA MET A 160 -0.47 -9.04 3.77
C MET A 160 -1.59 -8.48 4.65
N ASN A 161 -1.20 -7.90 5.78
CA ASN A 161 -2.04 -6.94 6.49
C ASN A 161 -2.36 -5.77 5.58
N THR A 162 -3.58 -5.23 5.66
CA THR A 162 -4.05 -4.22 4.71
C THR A 162 -4.70 -3.06 5.42
N ILE A 163 -4.38 -1.85 5.00
CA ILE A 163 -5.16 -0.64 5.31
C ILE A 163 -5.84 -0.11 4.06
N VAL A 164 -7.01 0.50 4.27
CA VAL A 164 -7.77 1.16 3.20
C VAL A 164 -7.74 2.67 3.36
N VAL A 165 -7.25 3.35 2.35
CA VAL A 165 -7.33 4.81 2.26
C VAL A 165 -8.65 5.19 1.60
N THR A 166 -9.40 6.10 2.22
CA THR A 166 -10.65 6.64 1.67
C THR A 166 -10.59 8.16 1.60
N GLY A 167 -11.26 8.72 0.58
CA GLY A 167 -11.46 10.16 0.48
C GLY A 167 -12.61 10.64 1.36
N SER A 168 -13.01 11.92 1.19
CA SER A 168 -14.13 12.53 1.92
C SER A 168 -15.30 12.96 1.03
N LYS A 169 -15.22 12.75 -0.29
CA LYS A 169 -16.27 13.12 -1.24
C LYS A 169 -17.59 12.39 -0.93
N VAL A 170 -18.74 13.03 -1.17
CA VAL A 170 -20.06 12.37 -1.09
C VAL A 170 -20.08 11.12 -1.97
N GLY A 171 -20.53 10.00 -1.39
CA GLY A 171 -20.44 8.66 -2.01
C GLY A 171 -19.30 7.80 -1.45
N THR A 172 -18.33 8.38 -0.72
CA THR A 172 -17.20 7.63 -0.17
C THR A 172 -17.63 6.51 0.77
N VAL A 173 -18.68 6.71 1.57
CA VAL A 173 -19.23 5.67 2.47
C VAL A 173 -19.69 4.44 1.69
N ASN A 174 -20.37 4.64 0.54
CA ASN A 174 -20.75 3.54 -0.35
C ASN A 174 -19.52 2.80 -0.88
N HIS A 175 -18.50 3.51 -1.40
CA HIS A 175 -17.28 2.90 -1.91
C HIS A 175 -16.52 2.14 -0.81
N LEU A 176 -16.48 2.72 0.40
CA LEU A 176 -15.85 2.08 1.56
C LEU A 176 -16.57 0.80 1.95
N MET A 177 -17.91 0.82 2.02
CA MET A 177 -18.70 -0.37 2.37
C MET A 177 -18.55 -1.49 1.35
N LEU A 178 -18.54 -1.17 0.04
CA LEU A 178 -18.28 -2.16 -1.01
C LEU A 178 -16.87 -2.76 -0.86
N THR A 179 -15.85 -1.92 -0.59
CA THR A 179 -14.47 -2.35 -0.33
C THR A 179 -14.40 -3.26 0.89
N TYR A 180 -15.04 -2.85 2.00
CA TYR A 180 -15.05 -3.61 3.24
C TYR A 180 -15.74 -4.97 3.11
N GLN A 181 -16.92 -5.01 2.48
CA GLN A 181 -17.66 -6.26 2.28
C GLN A 181 -16.87 -7.22 1.38
N HIS A 182 -16.27 -6.72 0.30
CA HIS A 182 -15.43 -7.55 -0.56
C HIS A 182 -14.19 -8.09 0.18
N ALA A 183 -13.54 -7.26 1.00
CA ALA A 183 -12.41 -7.70 1.82
C ALA A 183 -12.82 -8.82 2.80
N LYS A 184 -14.00 -8.71 3.43
CA LYS A 184 -14.56 -9.77 4.29
C LYS A 184 -14.84 -11.06 3.53
N GLU A 185 -15.48 -10.99 2.38
CA GLU A 185 -15.79 -12.16 1.54
C GLU A 185 -14.52 -12.89 1.11
N LYS A 186 -13.44 -12.16 0.84
CA LYS A 186 -12.12 -12.70 0.49
C LYS A 186 -11.29 -13.13 1.71
N ASN A 187 -11.78 -12.91 2.94
CA ASN A 187 -11.05 -13.16 4.19
C ASN A 187 -9.69 -12.43 4.25
N LEU A 188 -9.60 -11.22 3.70
CA LEU A 188 -8.39 -10.41 3.77
C LEU A 188 -8.17 -9.89 5.20
N CYS A 189 -6.91 -9.79 5.60
CA CYS A 189 -6.53 -9.20 6.89
C CYS A 189 -6.61 -7.68 6.79
N LEU A 190 -7.83 -7.13 6.99
CA LEU A 190 -8.07 -5.69 6.98
C LEU A 190 -7.85 -5.13 8.39
N ASN A 191 -6.81 -4.29 8.55
CA ASN A 191 -6.45 -3.71 9.85
C ASN A 191 -7.24 -2.43 10.16
N GLY A 192 -7.77 -1.74 9.15
CA GLY A 192 -8.57 -0.54 9.33
C GLY A 192 -8.44 0.48 8.19
N PHE A 193 -8.77 1.73 8.51
CA PHE A 193 -8.94 2.81 7.55
C PHE A 193 -8.12 4.04 7.89
N VAL A 194 -7.74 4.79 6.84
CA VAL A 194 -7.22 6.15 6.95
C VAL A 194 -8.09 7.04 6.07
N ILE A 195 -8.60 8.14 6.64
CA ILE A 195 -9.39 9.13 5.91
C ILE A 195 -8.45 10.23 5.44
N ASN A 196 -8.46 10.51 4.14
CA ASN A 196 -7.79 11.65 3.56
C ASN A 196 -8.83 12.62 3.00
N GLN A 197 -9.00 13.79 3.60
CA GLN A 197 -9.90 14.80 3.06
C GLN A 197 -9.30 15.40 1.79
N ASN A 198 -9.67 14.84 0.65
CA ASN A 198 -9.18 15.21 -0.67
C ASN A 198 -10.04 16.27 -1.39
N VAL A 199 -11.16 16.67 -0.79
CA VAL A 199 -12.06 17.71 -1.29
C VAL A 199 -12.49 18.65 -0.15
N SER A 200 -12.78 19.91 -0.49
CA SER A 200 -13.15 20.95 0.49
C SER A 200 -14.61 20.90 0.94
N ASP A 201 -15.49 20.28 0.14
CA ASP A 201 -16.93 20.22 0.29
C ASP A 201 -17.48 18.80 0.53
N GLY A 202 -16.60 17.92 1.04
CA GLY A 202 -16.94 16.54 1.36
C GLY A 202 -17.60 16.36 2.73
N TYR A 203 -17.61 15.11 3.20
CA TYR A 203 -18.04 14.79 4.56
C TYR A 203 -17.20 15.52 5.59
N GLU A 204 -17.85 15.97 6.67
CA GLU A 204 -17.16 16.43 7.85
C GLU A 204 -16.40 15.26 8.51
N SER A 205 -15.16 15.51 8.93
CA SER A 205 -14.20 14.48 9.36
C SER A 205 -14.70 13.59 10.49
N SER A 206 -15.27 14.20 11.54
CA SER A 206 -15.72 13.48 12.73
C SER A 206 -16.92 12.61 12.41
N ASN A 207 -17.85 13.13 11.60
CA ASN A 207 -19.04 12.41 11.18
C ASN A 207 -18.69 11.21 10.27
N LEU A 208 -17.76 11.41 9.34
CA LEU A 208 -17.31 10.33 8.46
C LEU A 208 -16.58 9.25 9.27
N LYS A 209 -15.69 9.66 10.18
CA LYS A 209 -14.98 8.72 11.06
C LYS A 209 -15.94 7.88 11.88
N GLN A 210 -16.93 8.52 12.52
CA GLN A 210 -17.91 7.82 13.34
C GLN A 210 -18.74 6.84 12.50
N GLN A 211 -19.23 7.26 11.32
CA GLN A 211 -19.96 6.36 10.43
C GLN A 211 -19.15 5.12 10.03
N ILE A 212 -17.86 5.28 9.74
CA ILE A 212 -17.00 4.15 9.39
C ILE A 212 -16.90 3.17 10.56
N ILE A 213 -16.67 3.67 11.77
CA ILE A 213 -16.58 2.85 12.98
C ILE A 213 -17.90 2.11 13.22
N ASP A 214 -19.01 2.82 13.17
CA ASP A 214 -20.35 2.25 13.45
C ASP A 214 -20.74 1.15 12.43
N LEU A 215 -20.34 1.32 11.16
CA LEU A 215 -20.71 0.39 10.09
C LEU A 215 -19.75 -0.80 9.94
N THR A 216 -18.50 -0.67 10.37
CA THR A 216 -17.49 -1.69 10.11
C THR A 216 -16.88 -2.31 11.36
N GLU A 217 -17.02 -1.66 12.53
CA GLU A 217 -16.33 -2.00 13.78
C GLU A 217 -14.81 -2.02 13.64
N GLN A 218 -14.27 -1.37 12.58
CA GLN A 218 -12.86 -1.32 12.30
C GLN A 218 -12.21 -0.04 12.82
N THR A 219 -10.91 -0.11 13.06
CA THR A 219 -10.10 1.05 13.46
C THR A 219 -10.02 2.07 12.34
N VAL A 220 -10.21 3.35 12.68
CA VAL A 220 -9.83 4.49 11.83
C VAL A 220 -8.61 5.15 12.45
N TYR A 221 -7.44 4.91 11.88
CA TYR A 221 -6.14 5.35 12.39
C TYR A 221 -5.97 6.87 12.40
N GLY A 222 -6.73 7.57 11.58
CA GLY A 222 -6.73 9.02 11.57
C GLY A 222 -7.46 9.63 10.39
N THR A 223 -7.55 10.95 10.44
CA THR A 223 -8.14 11.78 9.37
C THR A 223 -7.21 12.94 9.06
N ILE A 224 -6.70 12.99 7.83
CA ILE A 224 -5.87 14.08 7.35
C ILE A 224 -6.80 15.17 6.81
N PRO A 225 -6.67 16.42 7.29
CA PRO A 225 -7.54 17.52 6.85
C PRO A 225 -7.22 17.97 5.42
N TYR A 226 -8.23 18.53 4.74
CA TYR A 226 -8.08 19.11 3.42
C TYR A 226 -7.05 20.25 3.42
N GLN A 227 -6.17 20.24 2.43
CA GLN A 227 -5.16 21.29 2.23
C GLN A 227 -5.50 22.09 0.98
N LYS A 228 -5.86 23.37 1.15
CA LYS A 228 -6.19 24.27 0.04
C LYS A 228 -5.00 24.45 -0.93
N SER A 229 -3.79 24.48 -0.40
CA SER A 229 -2.53 24.50 -1.15
C SER A 229 -1.75 23.25 -0.79
N PHE A 230 -1.89 22.21 -1.61
CA PHE A 230 -1.23 20.94 -1.37
C PHE A 230 0.29 21.07 -1.53
N ASN A 231 1.01 20.63 -0.50
CA ASN A 231 2.46 20.50 -0.52
C ASN A 231 2.83 19.16 0.13
N ILE A 232 3.47 18.28 -0.64
CA ILE A 232 3.76 16.92 -0.20
C ILE A 232 4.76 16.86 0.96
N GLU A 233 5.75 17.75 1.01
CA GLU A 233 6.71 17.81 2.10
C GLU A 233 5.99 18.13 3.42
N SER A 234 5.18 19.17 3.43
CA SER A 234 4.38 19.56 4.60
C SER A 234 3.35 18.49 4.98
N TYR A 235 2.75 17.81 4.00
CA TYR A 235 1.83 16.72 4.24
C TYR A 235 2.51 15.58 5.01
N ILE A 236 3.67 15.14 4.56
CA ILE A 236 4.44 14.04 5.15
C ILE A 236 4.99 14.43 6.54
N GLU A 237 5.49 15.66 6.71
CA GLU A 237 6.01 16.15 7.98
C GLU A 237 4.94 16.19 9.08
N ASN A 238 3.71 16.58 8.72
CA ASN A 238 2.61 16.69 9.66
C ASN A 238 1.75 15.45 9.81
N PHE A 239 2.02 14.37 9.06
CA PHE A 239 1.18 13.17 9.00
C PHE A 239 0.92 12.54 10.37
N SER A 240 1.95 12.41 11.21
CA SER A 240 1.84 11.84 12.56
C SER A 240 1.01 12.68 13.54
N ASN A 241 0.68 13.92 13.21
CA ASN A 241 -0.25 14.73 14.01
C ASN A 241 -1.72 14.31 13.79
N PHE A 242 -2.00 13.59 12.70
CA PHE A 242 -3.35 13.25 12.26
C PHE A 242 -3.61 11.74 12.22
N VAL A 243 -2.56 10.93 12.10
CA VAL A 243 -2.65 9.47 11.97
C VAL A 243 -1.76 8.81 13.02
N ASP A 244 -2.34 7.89 13.76
CA ASP A 244 -1.63 7.07 14.74
C ASP A 244 -0.89 5.92 14.02
N ILE A 245 0.37 6.18 13.66
CA ILE A 245 1.23 5.21 12.99
C ILE A 245 1.64 4.08 13.93
N SER A 246 1.75 4.35 15.24
CA SER A 246 2.17 3.34 16.23
C SER A 246 1.18 2.17 16.28
N SER A 247 -0.11 2.44 16.13
CA SER A 247 -1.15 1.42 16.10
C SER A 247 -1.19 0.58 14.81
N LEU A 248 -0.39 0.91 13.78
CA LEU A 248 -0.31 0.10 12.54
C LEU A 248 0.46 -1.21 12.69
N GLY A 249 1.04 -1.48 13.88
CA GLY A 249 1.68 -2.76 14.18
C GLY A 249 3.19 -2.84 13.92
N PHE A 250 3.86 -1.68 13.78
CA PHE A 250 5.31 -1.60 13.56
C PHE A 250 6.15 -1.49 14.85
N GLU A 251 5.56 -1.66 16.04
CA GLU A 251 6.22 -1.40 17.32
C GLU A 251 7.39 -2.33 17.68
N ASN A 252 7.54 -3.45 16.96
CA ASN A 252 8.57 -4.46 17.21
C ASN A 252 9.62 -4.56 16.10
N THR A 253 9.73 -3.55 15.26
CA THR A 253 10.69 -3.51 14.14
C THR A 253 11.87 -2.57 14.41
#